data_2914cec0ae97080e0ee3349caa5df890
#
_entry.id   2914cec0ae97080e0ee3349caa5df890
#
_cell.length_a   1.000
_cell.length_b   1.000
_cell.length_c   1.000
_cell.angle_alpha   90.00
_cell.angle_beta   90.00
_cell.angle_gamma   90.00
#
_symmetry.space_group_name_H-M   'P 1'
#
loop_
_entity.id
_entity.type
_entity.pdbx_description
1 polymer ?
#
loop_
_entity_poly.entity_id
_entity_poly.type
_entity_poly.pdbx_seq_one_letter_code
_entity_poly.pdbx_strand_id
1 'polypeptide(L)'
;MATLKTNTLTGTSTAGSIAVTAEGNSTTTNLQQGLAKTWAFCTDDSITDSLNTSSSNDVDIGKYTITLTNNTATSNVAVSVTCNENLNLNGHISANSSSTYQVRLKGTDGAGGDANSGSVIPGDLA
;
A
#
# COMPACT_ATOMS: atom_id res chain seq x y z
N MET A 1 14.55 15.34 28.03
CA MET A 1 14.02 14.72 26.80
C MET A 1 13.12 15.73 26.11
N ALA A 2 13.34 16.03 24.83
CA ALA A 2 12.49 16.94 24.06
C ALA A 2 11.31 16.14 23.49
N THR A 3 10.09 16.67 23.60
CA THR A 3 8.88 16.04 23.07
C THR A 3 8.17 17.02 22.15
N LEU A 4 7.92 16.63 20.91
CA LEU A 4 7.07 17.36 19.98
C LEU A 4 5.64 16.81 20.09
N LYS A 5 4.67 17.65 20.47
CA LYS A 5 3.24 17.33 20.45
C LYS A 5 2.58 18.20 19.39
N THR A 6 2.05 17.59 18.34
CA THR A 6 1.38 18.31 17.26
C THR A 6 0.27 17.45 16.65
N ASN A 7 -0.83 18.08 16.22
CA ASN A 7 -1.91 17.42 15.49
C ASN A 7 -1.63 17.37 13.99
N THR A 8 -0.77 18.25 13.49
CA THR A 8 -0.44 18.35 12.06
C THR A 8 1.03 18.69 11.87
N LEU A 9 1.68 18.03 10.93
CA LEU A 9 3.03 18.33 10.47
C LEU A 9 2.98 18.63 8.98
N THR A 10 3.23 19.88 8.59
CA THR A 10 3.13 20.32 7.18
C THR A 10 4.50 20.80 6.70
N GLY A 11 4.95 20.27 5.55
CA GLY A 11 6.11 20.79 4.85
C GLY A 11 5.80 22.14 4.20
N THR A 12 6.73 23.08 4.29
CA THR A 12 6.52 24.48 3.91
C THR A 12 7.04 24.85 2.52
N SER A 13 7.80 24.00 1.85
CA SER A 13 8.46 24.34 0.58
C SER A 13 7.99 23.47 -0.58
N THR A 14 8.33 22.22 -0.62
CA THR A 14 8.02 21.29 -1.71
C THR A 14 7.51 19.97 -1.15
N ALA A 15 6.82 19.19 -1.99
CA ALA A 15 6.45 17.83 -1.63
C ALA A 15 7.71 17.06 -1.18
N GLY A 16 7.60 16.37 -0.06
CA GLY A 16 8.74 15.65 0.51
C GLY A 16 9.76 16.49 1.27
N SER A 17 9.44 17.74 1.63
CA SER A 17 10.38 18.64 2.34
C SER A 17 10.62 18.28 3.81
N ILE A 18 9.80 17.41 4.41
CA ILE A 18 10.00 16.99 5.80
C ILE A 18 10.97 15.80 5.80
N ALA A 19 12.17 16.05 6.31
CA ALA A 19 13.20 15.03 6.46
C ALA A 19 13.37 14.61 7.92
N VAL A 20 13.65 13.34 8.14
CA VAL A 20 14.00 12.78 9.45
C VAL A 20 15.46 12.37 9.41
N THR A 21 16.24 12.85 10.38
CA THR A 21 17.64 12.45 10.56
C THR A 21 17.72 11.44 11.70
N ALA A 22 18.37 10.32 11.46
CA ALA A 22 18.61 9.31 12.49
C ALA A 22 19.64 9.81 13.51
N GLU A 23 19.49 9.38 14.76
CA GLU A 23 20.42 9.72 15.84
C GLU A 23 21.85 9.31 15.47
N GLY A 24 22.79 10.23 15.65
CA GLY A 24 24.21 10.00 15.34
C GLY A 24 24.54 9.91 13.83
N ASN A 25 23.58 10.21 12.95
CA ASN A 25 23.75 10.13 11.51
C ASN A 25 23.54 11.49 10.83
N SER A 26 24.23 11.72 9.74
CA SER A 26 24.02 12.87 8.86
C SER A 26 23.06 12.58 7.70
N THR A 27 22.68 11.32 7.52
CA THR A 27 21.78 10.90 6.45
C THR A 27 20.32 11.16 6.84
N THR A 28 19.57 11.79 5.94
CA THR A 28 18.15 12.10 6.14
C THR A 28 17.28 11.20 5.29
N THR A 29 16.09 10.89 5.79
CA THR A 29 15.04 10.18 5.06
C THR A 29 13.82 11.07 4.98
N ASN A 30 13.20 11.12 3.81
CA ASN A 30 11.94 11.83 3.61
C ASN A 30 10.83 11.15 4.42
N LEU A 31 10.16 11.92 5.28
CA LEU A 31 9.09 11.38 6.12
C LEU A 31 7.93 10.82 5.30
N GLN A 32 7.55 11.50 4.23
CA GLN A 32 6.43 11.07 3.39
C GLN A 32 6.73 9.74 2.68
N GLN A 33 7.94 9.58 2.14
CA GLN A 33 8.34 8.33 1.49
C GLN A 33 8.50 7.15 2.46
N GLY A 34 8.82 7.44 3.72
CA GLY A 34 8.96 6.42 4.76
C GLY A 34 7.63 5.87 5.31
N LEU A 35 6.49 6.49 4.99
CA LEU A 35 5.19 6.09 5.50
C LEU A 35 4.41 5.27 4.47
N ALA A 36 3.60 4.32 4.95
CA ALA A 36 2.60 3.67 4.12
C ALA A 36 1.55 4.71 3.67
N LYS A 37 1.26 4.77 2.38
CA LYS A 37 0.28 5.69 1.80
C LYS A 37 -1.08 5.05 1.58
N THR A 38 -1.08 3.76 1.40
CA THR A 38 -2.30 2.99 1.35
C THR A 38 -2.05 1.60 1.91
N TRP A 39 -3.06 1.03 2.48
CA TRP A 39 -3.12 -0.39 2.79
C TRP A 39 -4.57 -0.86 2.72
N ALA A 40 -4.76 -2.12 2.42
CA ALA A 40 -6.05 -2.77 2.43
C ALA A 40 -5.94 -4.17 3.00
N PHE A 41 -6.89 -4.55 3.84
CA PHE A 41 -7.15 -5.93 4.22
C PHE A 41 -8.46 -6.36 3.57
N CYS A 42 -8.39 -7.43 2.79
CA CYS A 42 -9.52 -7.97 2.06
C CYS A 42 -9.87 -9.36 2.57
N THR A 43 -11.16 -9.62 2.69
CA THR A 43 -11.73 -10.94 2.92
C THR A 43 -12.48 -11.30 1.65
N ASP A 44 -12.04 -12.36 0.95
CA ASP A 44 -12.66 -12.81 -0.29
C ASP A 44 -12.98 -11.64 -1.24
N ASP A 45 -11.98 -10.90 -1.70
CA ASP A 45 -12.08 -9.77 -2.63
C ASP A 45 -12.76 -8.49 -2.11
N SER A 46 -13.35 -8.52 -0.91
CA SER A 46 -14.02 -7.37 -0.29
C SER A 46 -13.11 -6.69 0.72
N ILE A 47 -12.99 -5.35 0.63
CA ILE A 47 -12.25 -4.57 1.63
C ILE A 47 -12.98 -4.63 2.96
N THR A 48 -12.30 -5.13 3.99
CA THR A 48 -12.82 -5.17 5.37
C THR A 48 -12.27 -4.03 6.19
N ASP A 49 -11.01 -3.64 5.96
CA ASP A 49 -10.38 -2.49 6.61
C ASP A 49 -9.29 -1.91 5.71
N SER A 50 -9.07 -0.59 5.77
CA SER A 50 -8.14 0.05 4.85
C SER A 50 -7.77 1.49 5.21
N LEU A 51 -6.72 1.98 4.56
CA LEU A 51 -6.32 3.37 4.50
C LEU A 51 -6.20 3.80 3.03
N ASN A 52 -6.80 4.92 2.65
CA ASN A 52 -6.72 5.51 1.32
C ASN A 52 -7.20 4.59 0.19
N THR A 53 -8.18 3.74 0.46
CA THR A 53 -8.84 2.91 -0.54
C THR A 53 -10.35 3.22 -0.53
N SER A 54 -10.97 3.16 -1.69
CA SER A 54 -12.39 3.47 -1.87
C SER A 54 -13.24 2.26 -2.22
N SER A 55 -12.70 1.30 -2.94
CA SER A 55 -13.42 0.09 -3.34
C SER A 55 -12.47 -1.02 -3.77
N SER A 56 -13.00 -2.25 -3.72
CA SER A 56 -12.48 -3.40 -4.45
C SER A 56 -13.47 -3.84 -5.50
N ASN A 57 -12.98 -4.46 -6.55
CA ASN A 57 -13.78 -5.06 -7.60
C ASN A 57 -13.20 -6.43 -7.96
N ASP A 58 -13.99 -7.46 -7.78
CA ASP A 58 -13.66 -8.81 -8.21
C ASP A 58 -13.52 -8.84 -9.74
N VAL A 59 -12.48 -9.50 -10.22
CA VAL A 59 -12.16 -9.63 -11.66
C VAL A 59 -12.17 -11.08 -12.09
N ASP A 60 -11.70 -11.99 -11.24
CA ASP A 60 -11.57 -13.42 -11.51
C ASP A 60 -11.13 -14.11 -10.21
N ILE A 61 -11.23 -15.42 -10.12
CA ILE A 61 -10.82 -16.19 -8.93
C ILE A 61 -9.40 -15.79 -8.48
N GLY A 62 -9.30 -15.32 -7.25
CA GLY A 62 -8.06 -14.82 -6.66
C GLY A 62 -7.50 -13.57 -7.34
N LYS A 63 -8.32 -12.80 -8.04
CA LYS A 63 -7.90 -11.59 -8.72
C LYS A 63 -8.90 -10.46 -8.54
N TYR A 64 -8.48 -9.39 -7.91
CA TYR A 64 -9.32 -8.22 -7.67
C TYR A 64 -8.55 -6.91 -7.83
N THR A 65 -9.28 -5.85 -8.13
CA THR A 65 -8.73 -4.51 -8.31
C THR A 65 -9.09 -3.66 -7.10
N ILE A 66 -8.10 -3.04 -6.48
CA ILE A 66 -8.26 -2.03 -5.43
C ILE A 66 -8.20 -0.65 -6.06
N THR A 67 -9.19 0.20 -5.76
CA THR A 67 -9.24 1.60 -6.18
C THR A 67 -8.82 2.49 -5.01
N LEU A 68 -7.95 3.45 -5.27
CA LEU A 68 -7.49 4.43 -4.28
C LEU A 68 -8.46 5.60 -4.15
N THR A 69 -8.57 6.15 -2.94
CA THR A 69 -9.29 7.41 -2.69
C THR A 69 -8.47 8.61 -3.20
N ASN A 70 -7.18 8.61 -2.90
CA ASN A 70 -6.22 9.59 -3.41
C ASN A 70 -5.15 8.87 -4.21
N ASN A 71 -4.86 9.38 -5.39
CA ASN A 71 -3.90 8.78 -6.30
C ASN A 71 -2.47 8.82 -5.73
N THR A 72 -1.64 7.88 -6.17
CA THR A 72 -0.19 8.00 -6.03
C THR A 72 0.39 8.96 -7.08
N ALA A 73 1.52 9.57 -6.80
CA ALA A 73 2.19 10.49 -7.73
C ALA A 73 2.60 9.80 -9.04
N THR A 74 2.78 8.50 -9.03
CA THR A 74 3.21 7.70 -10.19
C THR A 74 2.59 6.30 -10.12
N SER A 75 2.50 5.64 -11.26
CA SER A 75 2.14 4.21 -11.34
C SER A 75 3.29 3.27 -10.90
N ASN A 76 4.52 3.80 -10.78
CA ASN A 76 5.69 3.01 -10.39
C ASN A 76 5.80 2.93 -8.86
N VAL A 77 4.86 2.27 -8.22
CA VAL A 77 4.85 2.05 -6.78
C VAL A 77 5.17 0.59 -6.44
N ALA A 78 5.88 0.40 -5.34
CA ALA A 78 6.09 -0.94 -4.80
C ALA A 78 4.84 -1.35 -4.02
N VAL A 79 4.28 -2.50 -4.33
CA VAL A 79 3.15 -3.06 -3.59
C VAL A 79 3.58 -4.38 -2.96
N SER A 80 3.45 -4.48 -1.65
CA SER A 80 3.61 -5.74 -0.95
C SER A 80 2.24 -6.38 -0.74
N VAL A 81 2.12 -7.66 -1.07
CA VAL A 81 0.88 -8.43 -0.89
C VAL A 81 1.19 -9.67 -0.06
N THR A 82 0.35 -9.93 0.92
CA THR A 82 0.41 -11.15 1.75
C THR A 82 -0.91 -11.88 1.69
N CYS A 83 -0.88 -13.21 1.60
CA CYS A 83 -2.03 -14.07 1.79
C CYS A 83 -2.07 -14.53 3.25
N ASN A 84 -3.21 -14.41 3.91
CA ASN A 84 -3.32 -14.59 5.36
C ASN A 84 -3.79 -15.98 5.79
N GLU A 85 -4.50 -16.71 4.95
CA GLU A 85 -5.16 -17.96 5.38
C GLU A 85 -4.73 -19.21 4.64
N ASN A 86 -4.14 -19.08 3.46
CA ASN A 86 -3.78 -20.23 2.65
C ASN A 86 -2.29 -20.24 2.35
N LEU A 87 -1.57 -21.15 2.97
CA LEU A 87 -0.12 -21.31 2.81
C LEU A 87 0.33 -21.69 1.39
N ASN A 88 -0.59 -22.13 0.55
CA ASN A 88 -0.30 -22.49 -0.84
C ASN A 88 -0.53 -21.34 -1.83
N LEU A 89 -1.05 -20.19 -1.37
CA LEU A 89 -1.27 -19.02 -2.22
C LEU A 89 -0.18 -17.98 -1.99
N ASN A 90 0.31 -17.44 -3.08
CA ASN A 90 1.24 -16.32 -3.10
C ASN A 90 0.54 -15.08 -3.66
N GLY A 91 0.67 -13.96 -2.94
CA GLY A 91 0.15 -12.67 -3.39
C GLY A 91 1.14 -11.96 -4.30
N HIS A 92 0.66 -11.42 -5.42
CA HIS A 92 1.44 -10.56 -6.31
C HIS A 92 0.56 -9.52 -7.00
N ILE A 93 1.21 -8.53 -7.58
CA ILE A 93 0.56 -7.49 -8.36
C ILE A 93 0.51 -7.93 -9.81
N SER A 94 -0.66 -7.84 -10.43
CA SER A 94 -0.87 -8.17 -11.85
C SER A 94 -1.04 -6.95 -12.75
N ALA A 95 -1.50 -5.83 -12.21
CA ALA A 95 -1.58 -4.55 -12.91
C ALA A 95 -1.51 -3.40 -11.91
N ASN A 96 -1.01 -2.25 -12.35
CA ASN A 96 -0.83 -1.08 -11.52
C ASN A 96 -1.03 0.22 -12.30
N SER A 97 -1.65 1.22 -11.67
CA SER A 97 -1.79 2.58 -12.16
C SER A 97 -1.62 3.57 -10.99
N SER A 98 -1.72 4.86 -11.23
CA SER A 98 -1.70 5.85 -10.13
C SER A 98 -2.95 5.81 -9.25
N SER A 99 -4.06 5.29 -9.75
CA SER A 99 -5.36 5.26 -9.06
C SER A 99 -5.85 3.88 -8.65
N THR A 100 -5.25 2.82 -9.19
CA THR A 100 -5.65 1.43 -8.92
C THR A 100 -4.47 0.50 -8.92
N TYR A 101 -4.58 -0.60 -8.19
CA TYR A 101 -3.68 -1.74 -8.34
C TYR A 101 -4.47 -3.05 -8.31
N GLN A 102 -3.96 -4.05 -8.99
CA GLN A 102 -4.58 -5.35 -9.11
C GLN A 102 -3.80 -6.38 -8.30
N VAL A 103 -4.45 -6.94 -7.30
CA VAL A 103 -3.92 -8.06 -6.52
C VAL A 103 -4.26 -9.36 -7.25
N ARG A 104 -3.36 -10.32 -7.20
CA ARG A 104 -3.58 -11.69 -7.62
C ARG A 104 -3.01 -12.67 -6.61
N LEU A 105 -3.84 -13.59 -6.15
CA LEU A 105 -3.48 -14.71 -5.30
C LEU A 105 -3.38 -15.97 -6.17
N LYS A 106 -2.21 -16.60 -6.17
CA LYS A 106 -1.94 -17.79 -6.98
C LYS A 106 -1.34 -18.91 -6.16
N GLY A 107 -1.85 -20.10 -6.36
CA GLY A 107 -1.24 -21.33 -5.85
C GLY A 107 0.07 -21.69 -6.57
N THR A 108 0.77 -22.66 -6.03
CA THR A 108 2.00 -23.22 -6.63
C THR A 108 1.75 -23.90 -7.97
N ASP A 109 0.53 -24.31 -8.23
CA ASP A 109 0.05 -24.86 -9.51
C ASP A 109 -0.35 -23.76 -10.52
N GLY A 110 -0.29 -22.48 -10.10
CA GLY A 110 -0.68 -21.33 -10.91
C GLY A 110 -2.19 -21.06 -10.93
N ALA A 111 -3.01 -21.88 -10.26
CA ALA A 111 -4.43 -21.60 -10.10
C ALA A 111 -4.67 -20.40 -9.19
N GLY A 112 -5.71 -19.61 -9.46
CA GLY A 112 -6.18 -18.57 -8.56
C GLY A 112 -6.93 -19.18 -7.37
N GLY A 113 -6.98 -18.46 -6.27
CA GLY A 113 -7.77 -18.84 -5.09
C GLY A 113 -8.19 -17.61 -4.31
N ASP A 114 -9.46 -17.56 -3.94
CA ASP A 114 -9.97 -16.51 -3.08
C ASP A 114 -9.51 -16.80 -1.65
N ALA A 115 -8.95 -15.82 -1.01
CA ALA A 115 -8.47 -15.91 0.36
C ALA A 115 -8.26 -14.51 0.94
N ASN A 116 -8.22 -14.45 2.27
CA ASN A 116 -7.90 -13.20 2.96
C ASN A 116 -6.49 -12.73 2.60
N SER A 117 -6.35 -11.46 2.30
CA SER A 117 -5.08 -10.88 1.92
C SER A 117 -4.88 -9.48 2.49
N GLY A 118 -3.63 -9.15 2.72
CA GLY A 118 -3.19 -7.80 3.04
C GLY A 118 -2.33 -7.22 1.94
N SER A 119 -2.48 -5.93 1.67
CA SER A 119 -1.63 -5.21 0.74
C SER A 119 -1.21 -3.86 1.31
N VAL A 120 -0.01 -3.42 1.00
CA VAL A 120 0.52 -2.12 1.43
C VAL A 120 1.35 -1.48 0.32
N ILE A 121 1.18 -0.18 0.16
CA ILE A 121 1.97 0.67 -0.74
C ILE A 121 2.67 1.74 0.11
N PRO A 122 3.99 1.73 0.24
CA PRO A 122 4.77 2.88 0.65
C PRO A 122 4.95 3.84 -0.54
N GLY A 123 5.27 5.10 -0.28
CA GLY A 123 5.61 6.04 -1.34
C GLY A 123 4.93 7.40 -1.23
N ASP A 124 4.79 8.11 -2.34
CA ASP A 124 4.20 9.45 -2.41
C ASP A 124 2.76 9.43 -2.93
N LEU A 125 1.92 10.28 -2.31
CA LEU A 125 0.63 10.65 -2.89
C LEU A 125 0.82 11.75 -3.93
N ALA A 126 -0.08 11.80 -4.92
CA ALA A 126 -0.09 12.85 -5.93
C ALA A 126 -0.47 14.22 -5.33
#